data_9061922a7d48aba502ce7b93a02b3067
#
_entry.id   9061922a7d48aba502ce7b93a02b3067
#
_cell.length_a   1.000
_cell.length_b   1.000
_cell.length_c   1.000
_cell.angle_alpha   90.00
_cell.angle_beta   90.00
_cell.angle_gamma   90.00
#
_symmetry.space_group_name_H-M   'P 1'
#
loop_
_entity.id
_entity.type
_entity.pdbx_description
1 polymer ?
#
loop_
_entity_poly.entity_id
_entity_poly.type
_entity_poly.pdbx_seq_one_letter_code
_entity_poly.pdbx_strand_id
1 'polypeptide(L)'
;MSNVMKPIFHPPLHAITLEGIFHALSDPARAAIFANIALSQCPQTCTAFTQISSRAIPKSTLSQHFNALREAGLIRSERRGVEMHNISRCDELEQRFPGLIPSILTAYKKQLQETSSSEVAL
;
A
#
# COMPACT_ATOMS: atom_id res chain seq x y z
N MET A 1 3.76 31.79 10.22
CA MET A 1 3.77 31.11 10.47
C MET A 1 3.57 30.22 10.02
N SER A 2 3.67 29.85 9.58
CA SER A 2 3.29 29.07 9.17
C SER A 2 3.94 27.97 8.86
N ASN A 3 4.51 27.38 9.50
CA ASN A 3 5.11 26.10 9.35
C ASN A 3 4.18 24.97 9.61
N VAL A 4 2.93 25.25 9.48
CA VAL A 4 1.93 24.23 9.64
C VAL A 4 2.01 23.31 8.43
N MET A 5 2.37 22.06 8.65
CA MET A 5 2.36 21.08 7.58
C MET A 5 0.92 20.80 7.20
N LYS A 6 0.69 20.69 5.89
CA LYS A 6 -0.65 20.34 5.41
C LYS A 6 -1.04 18.98 5.95
N PRO A 7 -2.29 18.82 6.41
CA PRO A 7 -2.75 17.50 6.81
C PRO A 7 -2.65 16.52 5.66
N ILE A 8 -2.35 15.27 5.99
CA ILE A 8 -2.32 14.22 4.99
C ILE A 8 -3.77 13.87 4.65
N PHE A 9 -4.12 13.95 3.38
CA PHE A 9 -5.49 13.65 2.96
C PHE A 9 -5.74 12.14 2.97
N HIS A 10 -6.87 11.77 3.58
CA HIS A 10 -7.38 10.39 3.53
C HIS A 10 -8.85 10.47 3.16
N PRO A 11 -9.28 9.81 2.07
CA PRO A 11 -10.69 9.85 1.70
C PRO A 11 -11.54 9.16 2.76
N PRO A 12 -12.76 9.67 3.00
CA PRO A 12 -13.69 8.98 3.89
C PRO A 12 -14.11 7.66 3.25
N LEU A 13 -14.52 6.71 4.09
CA LEU A 13 -14.83 5.36 3.61
C LEU A 13 -15.86 5.35 2.48
N HIS A 14 -16.88 6.20 2.57
CA HIS A 14 -17.94 6.23 1.56
C HIS A 14 -17.47 6.76 0.19
N ALA A 15 -16.32 7.42 0.14
CA ALA A 15 -15.77 7.96 -1.12
C ALA A 15 -14.83 6.99 -1.81
N ILE A 16 -14.47 5.89 -1.16
CA ILE A 16 -13.58 4.89 -1.74
C ILE A 16 -14.35 4.04 -2.75
N THR A 17 -13.77 3.83 -3.93
CA THR A 17 -14.42 3.05 -4.99
C THR A 17 -13.59 1.82 -5.36
N LEU A 18 -14.25 0.80 -5.89
CA LEU A 18 -13.56 -0.38 -6.40
C LEU A 18 -12.60 -0.02 -7.53
N GLU A 19 -13.03 0.86 -8.42
CA GLU A 19 -12.22 1.28 -9.55
C GLU A 19 -10.94 1.95 -9.08
N GLY A 20 -11.03 2.78 -8.05
CA GLY A 20 -9.86 3.43 -7.46
C GLY A 20 -8.90 2.41 -6.86
N ILE A 21 -9.43 1.42 -6.16
CA ILE A 21 -8.62 0.35 -5.58
C ILE A 21 -7.89 -0.43 -6.68
N PHE A 22 -8.63 -0.83 -7.72
CA PHE A 22 -8.05 -1.60 -8.82
C PHE A 22 -6.97 -0.79 -9.54
N HIS A 23 -7.23 0.49 -9.77
CA HIS A 23 -6.25 1.36 -10.42
C HIS A 23 -4.94 1.44 -9.59
N ALA A 24 -5.07 1.65 -8.29
CA ALA A 24 -3.89 1.74 -7.42
C ALA A 24 -3.09 0.45 -7.44
N LEU A 25 -3.76 -0.70 -7.43
CA LEU A 25 -3.11 -2.00 -7.37
C LEU A 25 -2.69 -2.53 -8.74
N SER A 26 -2.95 -1.80 -9.80
CA SER A 26 -2.54 -2.22 -11.14
C SER A 26 -1.04 -2.05 -11.39
N ASP A 27 -0.36 -1.29 -10.57
CA ASP A 27 1.10 -1.11 -10.66
C ASP A 27 1.79 -2.15 -9.78
N PRO A 28 2.74 -2.95 -10.33
CA PRO A 28 3.38 -4.02 -9.55
C PRO A 28 4.08 -3.51 -8.28
N ALA A 29 4.73 -2.36 -8.34
CA ALA A 29 5.40 -1.82 -7.16
C ALA A 29 4.40 -1.42 -6.09
N ARG A 30 3.30 -0.78 -6.50
CA ARG A 30 2.25 -0.39 -5.54
C ARG A 30 1.59 -1.61 -4.91
N ALA A 31 1.34 -2.65 -5.71
CA ALA A 31 0.75 -3.88 -5.17
C ALA A 31 1.67 -4.51 -4.13
N ALA A 32 2.98 -4.54 -4.40
CA ALA A 32 3.96 -5.09 -3.47
C ALA A 32 4.01 -4.28 -2.18
N ILE A 33 4.02 -2.94 -2.30
CA ILE A 33 4.04 -2.07 -1.14
C ILE A 33 2.79 -2.29 -0.28
N PHE A 34 1.61 -2.31 -0.91
CA PHE A 34 0.38 -2.50 -0.17
C PHE A 34 0.35 -3.86 0.53
N ALA A 35 0.76 -4.92 -0.17
CA ALA A 35 0.77 -6.26 0.43
C ALA A 35 1.67 -6.30 1.66
N ASN A 36 2.85 -5.68 1.59
CA ASN A 36 3.74 -5.61 2.75
C ASN A 36 3.11 -4.89 3.92
N ILE A 37 2.48 -3.74 3.66
CA ILE A 37 1.82 -2.96 4.71
C ILE A 37 0.66 -3.76 5.31
N ALA A 38 -0.16 -4.37 4.46
CA ALA A 38 -1.36 -5.08 4.91
C ALA A 38 -1.02 -6.34 5.71
N LEU A 39 0.10 -6.98 5.40
CA LEU A 39 0.52 -8.20 6.09
C LEU A 39 1.38 -7.91 7.31
N SER A 40 1.76 -6.66 7.53
CA SER A 40 2.51 -6.26 8.72
C SER A 40 1.60 -6.07 9.90
N GLN A 41 2.11 -6.38 11.09
CA GLN A 41 1.40 -6.13 12.33
C GLN A 41 1.73 -4.76 12.91
N CYS A 42 2.72 -4.07 12.36
CA CYS A 42 3.17 -2.75 12.81
C CYS A 42 3.15 -1.77 11.66
N PRO A 43 2.99 -0.45 11.95
CA PRO A 43 3.12 0.56 10.90
C PRO A 43 4.48 0.49 10.22
N GLN A 44 4.51 0.68 8.93
CA GLN A 44 5.72 0.63 8.13
C GLN A 44 6.15 2.03 7.72
N THR A 45 7.44 2.32 7.79
CA THR A 45 7.97 3.61 7.33
C THR A 45 8.23 3.55 5.83
N CYS A 46 8.21 4.72 5.18
CA CYS A 46 8.47 4.79 3.75
C CYS A 46 9.86 4.28 3.40
N THR A 47 10.84 4.53 4.27
CA THR A 47 12.20 4.09 4.00
C THR A 47 12.36 2.58 3.97
N ALA A 48 11.43 1.85 4.58
CA ALA A 48 11.45 0.39 4.54
C ALA A 48 11.20 -0.16 3.14
N PHE A 49 10.70 0.68 2.23
CA PHE A 49 10.31 0.25 0.89
C PHE A 49 11.21 0.80 -0.22
N THR A 50 12.42 1.28 0.14
CA THR A 50 13.34 1.78 -0.87
C THR A 50 13.84 0.67 -1.79
N GLN A 51 13.71 -0.57 -1.34
CA GLN A 51 14.06 -1.73 -2.17
C GLN A 51 12.89 -2.69 -2.21
N ILE A 52 12.35 -2.90 -3.40
CA ILE A 52 11.27 -3.85 -3.63
C ILE A 52 11.71 -4.77 -4.76
N SER A 53 11.61 -6.08 -4.55
CA SER A 53 11.94 -7.07 -5.59
C SER A 53 13.37 -6.88 -6.14
N SER A 54 14.33 -6.63 -5.28
CA SER A 54 15.75 -6.39 -5.61
C SER A 54 15.99 -5.17 -6.50
N ARG A 55 15.00 -4.29 -6.62
CA ARG A 55 15.16 -3.01 -7.33
C ARG A 55 15.11 -1.85 -6.34
N ALA A 56 16.04 -0.91 -6.51
CA ALA A 56 15.98 0.33 -5.77
C ALA A 56 14.90 1.23 -6.36
N ILE A 57 14.05 1.80 -5.51
CA ILE A 57 13.00 2.72 -5.95
C ILE A 57 13.40 4.13 -5.54
N PRO A 58 13.50 5.09 -6.49
CA PRO A 58 13.79 6.46 -6.14
C PRO A 58 12.75 7.02 -5.17
N LYS A 59 13.18 7.91 -4.28
CA LYS A 59 12.31 8.49 -3.26
C LYS A 59 11.09 9.18 -3.86
N SER A 60 11.27 9.90 -4.97
CA SER A 60 10.17 10.62 -5.61
C SER A 60 9.12 9.65 -6.14
N THR A 61 9.56 8.55 -6.76
CA THR A 61 8.67 7.51 -7.26
C THR A 61 7.95 6.83 -6.09
N LEU A 62 8.68 6.54 -5.02
CA LEU A 62 8.11 5.92 -3.84
C LEU A 62 7.01 6.80 -3.24
N SER A 63 7.26 8.12 -3.16
CA SER A 63 6.26 9.07 -2.67
C SER A 63 5.00 9.04 -3.52
N GLN A 64 5.14 8.94 -4.84
CA GLN A 64 3.99 8.85 -5.74
C GLN A 64 3.19 7.58 -5.48
N HIS A 65 3.86 6.47 -5.22
CA HIS A 65 3.18 5.21 -4.90
C HIS A 65 2.37 5.33 -3.61
N PHE A 66 2.96 5.92 -2.57
CA PHE A 66 2.24 6.11 -1.32
C PHE A 66 1.06 7.06 -1.47
N ASN A 67 1.22 8.14 -2.26
CA ASN A 67 0.12 9.04 -2.54
C ASN A 67 -1.04 8.31 -3.24
N ALA A 68 -0.72 7.49 -4.23
CA ALA A 68 -1.74 6.74 -4.96
C ALA A 68 -2.49 5.78 -4.03
N LEU A 69 -1.78 5.10 -3.14
CA LEU A 69 -2.40 4.17 -2.19
C LEU A 69 -3.29 4.91 -1.19
N ARG A 70 -2.85 6.08 -0.71
CA ARG A 70 -3.66 6.88 0.21
C ARG A 70 -4.92 7.40 -0.47
N GLU A 71 -4.79 7.91 -1.69
CA GLU A 71 -5.94 8.44 -2.42
C GLU A 71 -6.96 7.37 -2.76
N ALA A 72 -6.50 6.14 -2.98
CA ALA A 72 -7.40 5.02 -3.22
C ALA A 72 -8.08 4.52 -1.94
N GLY A 73 -7.61 4.97 -0.78
CA GLY A 73 -8.18 4.56 0.50
C GLY A 73 -7.64 3.24 1.03
N LEU A 74 -6.50 2.80 0.50
CA LEU A 74 -5.93 1.52 0.90
C LEU A 74 -5.05 1.60 2.13
N ILE A 75 -4.40 2.74 2.35
CA ILE A 75 -3.53 2.93 3.49
C ILE A 75 -3.82 4.25 4.20
N ARG A 76 -3.39 4.31 5.44
CA ARG A 76 -3.41 5.52 6.26
C ARG A 76 -1.97 5.84 6.63
N SER A 77 -1.58 7.09 6.46
CA SER A 77 -0.22 7.55 6.78
C SER A 77 -0.27 8.52 7.93
N GLU A 78 0.72 8.44 8.80
CA GLU A 78 0.80 9.29 9.98
C GLU A 78 2.24 9.76 10.15
N ARG A 79 2.43 11.06 10.35
CA ARG A 79 3.75 11.61 10.61
C ARG A 79 4.11 11.40 12.08
N ARG A 80 5.32 10.89 12.31
CA ARG A 80 5.88 10.73 13.65
C ARG A 80 7.30 11.30 13.59
N GLY A 81 7.44 12.57 13.98
CA GLY A 81 8.71 13.26 13.82
C GLY A 81 9.05 13.42 12.35
N VAL A 82 10.21 12.91 11.94
CA VAL A 82 10.65 12.99 10.54
C VAL A 82 10.21 11.78 9.72
N GLU A 83 9.56 10.80 10.36
CA GLU A 83 9.15 9.58 9.70
C GLU A 83 7.68 9.58 9.33
N MET A 84 7.36 8.93 8.22
CA MET A 84 5.99 8.70 7.80
C MET A 84 5.68 7.22 8.04
N HIS A 85 4.71 6.94 8.92
CA HIS A 85 4.30 5.58 9.24
C HIS A 85 3.02 5.23 8.51
N ASN A 86 2.98 4.06 7.92
CA ASN A 86 1.88 3.63 7.07
C ASN A 86 1.24 2.35 7.60
N ILE A 87 -0.09 2.35 7.64
CA ILE A 87 -0.86 1.16 8.01
C ILE A 87 -1.96 0.95 6.97
N SER A 88 -2.43 -0.28 6.87
CA SER A 88 -3.53 -0.56 5.95
C SER A 88 -4.85 -0.11 6.56
N ARG A 89 -5.84 0.14 5.69
CA ARG A 89 -7.20 0.42 6.12
C ARG A 89 -8.09 -0.81 5.96
N CYS A 90 -7.52 -1.99 6.12
CA CYS A 90 -8.23 -3.24 5.87
C CYS A 90 -9.52 -3.38 6.66
N ASP A 91 -9.53 -2.93 7.93
CA ASP A 91 -10.73 -3.02 8.76
C ASP A 91 -11.88 -2.19 8.20
N GLU A 92 -11.56 -0.96 7.78
CA GLU A 92 -12.57 -0.08 7.17
C GLU A 92 -13.04 -0.63 5.83
N LEU A 93 -12.10 -1.13 5.03
CA LEU A 93 -12.43 -1.66 3.71
C LEU A 93 -13.27 -2.94 3.81
N GLU A 94 -13.08 -3.70 4.88
CA GLU A 94 -13.91 -4.88 5.11
C GLU A 94 -15.37 -4.49 5.34
N GLN A 95 -15.61 -3.35 5.99
CA GLN A 95 -16.97 -2.87 6.19
C GLN A 95 -17.65 -2.49 4.88
N ARG A 96 -16.91 -1.87 3.98
CA ARG A 96 -17.49 -1.40 2.72
C ARG A 96 -17.51 -2.48 1.64
N PHE A 97 -16.45 -3.28 1.55
CA PHE A 97 -16.31 -4.31 0.52
C PHE A 97 -15.91 -5.62 1.20
N PRO A 98 -16.87 -6.32 1.83
CA PRO A 98 -16.54 -7.54 2.59
C PRO A 98 -15.83 -8.57 1.73
N GLY A 99 -14.73 -9.09 2.25
CA GLY A 99 -13.96 -10.13 1.59
C GLY A 99 -13.02 -9.68 0.50
N LEU A 100 -13.10 -8.43 0.07
CA LEU A 100 -12.30 -7.96 -1.07
C LEU A 100 -10.80 -8.01 -0.78
N ILE A 101 -10.36 -7.36 0.28
CA ILE A 101 -8.92 -7.26 0.56
C ILE A 101 -8.32 -8.61 0.93
N PRO A 102 -8.95 -9.42 1.80
CA PRO A 102 -8.41 -10.75 2.06
C PRO A 102 -8.26 -11.59 0.79
N SER A 103 -9.23 -11.51 -0.12
CA SER A 103 -9.16 -12.27 -1.38
C SER A 103 -8.02 -11.78 -2.26
N ILE A 104 -7.83 -10.47 -2.34
CA ILE A 104 -6.73 -9.88 -3.11
C ILE A 104 -5.39 -10.36 -2.55
N LEU A 105 -5.22 -10.28 -1.23
CA LEU A 105 -3.96 -10.66 -0.60
C LEU A 105 -3.67 -12.15 -0.76
N THR A 106 -4.68 -12.98 -0.63
CA THR A 106 -4.54 -14.43 -0.84
C THR A 106 -4.10 -14.72 -2.27
N ALA A 107 -4.76 -14.11 -3.24
CA ALA A 107 -4.42 -14.29 -4.65
C ALA A 107 -3.01 -13.78 -4.95
N TYR A 108 -2.65 -12.63 -4.37
CA TYR A 108 -1.34 -12.05 -4.59
C TYR A 108 -0.22 -12.94 -4.04
N LYS A 109 -0.42 -13.47 -2.84
CA LYS A 109 0.56 -14.39 -2.23
C LYS A 109 0.75 -15.64 -3.08
N LYS A 110 -0.35 -16.17 -3.61
CA LYS A 110 -0.28 -17.33 -4.49
C LYS A 110 0.51 -17.00 -5.76
N GLN A 111 0.26 -15.85 -6.35
CA GLN A 111 0.99 -15.41 -7.54
C GLN A 111 2.49 -15.31 -7.27
N LEU A 112 2.88 -14.76 -6.12
CA LEU A 112 4.28 -14.65 -5.74
C LEU A 112 4.93 -16.03 -5.59
N GLN A 113 4.20 -16.98 -4.98
CA GLN A 113 4.71 -18.34 -4.82
C GLN A 113 4.90 -19.02 -6.18
N GLU A 114 3.98 -18.84 -7.08
CA GLU A 114 4.07 -19.42 -8.41
C GLU A 114 5.26 -18.85 -9.18
N THR A 115 5.49 -17.55 -9.08
CA THR A 115 6.63 -16.91 -9.73
C THR A 115 7.94 -17.45 -9.18
N SER A 116 8.05 -17.56 -7.86
CA SER A 116 9.25 -18.12 -7.22
C SER A 116 9.49 -19.56 -7.63
N SER A 117 8.41 -20.37 -7.69
CA SER A 117 8.52 -21.75 -8.10
C SER A 117 8.99 -21.88 -9.53
N SER A 118 8.49 -21.03 -10.43
CA SER A 118 8.92 -21.00 -11.81
C SER A 118 10.39 -20.67 -11.96
N GLU A 119 10.86 -19.71 -11.17
CA GLU A 119 12.27 -19.32 -11.19
C GLU A 119 13.16 -20.47 -10.69
N VAL A 120 12.71 -21.17 -9.68
CA VAL A 120 13.48 -22.28 -9.11
C VAL A 120 13.48 -23.48 -10.04
N ALA A 121 12.42 -23.67 -10.81
CA ALA A 121 12.30 -24.82 -11.70
C ALA A 121 13.25 -24.76 -12.89
N LEU A 122 13.86 -23.63 -13.13
CA LEU A 122 14.85 -23.50 -14.20
C LEU A 122 16.21 -24.01 -13.75
#